data_ec0b818e3f8c1be2c7c05d9a430a2273
#
_entry.id   ec0b818e3f8c1be2c7c05d9a430a2273
#
_cell.length_a   1.000
_cell.length_b   1.000
_cell.length_c   1.000
_cell.angle_alpha   90.00
_cell.angle_beta   90.00
_cell.angle_gamma   90.00
#
_symmetry.space_group_name_H-M   'P 1'
#
loop_
_entity.id
_entity.type
_entity.pdbx_description
1 polymer ?
#
loop_
_entity_poly.entity_id
_entity_poly.type
_entity_poly.pdbx_seq_one_letter_code
_entity_poly.pdbx_strand_id
1 'polypeptide(L)'
;MTKFERFDDSNAPAESLPLIEKSKKAFGRLPGLHSVMAGSPPLLDGYQTLHRLFAEETAFDADEKTVVWQTINVYHECHYCVPAHTGIAKMMGVSDEISDALRDETPLPSDKLEALRLFTLAMLETRGNPSEDAFEAFYAAGYGERQVLDIILGLAQKVMSNYTNHVAHTPVDAPMQKFAWTPKARR
;
A
#
# COMPACT_ATOMS: atom_id res chain seq x y z
N MET A 1 13.24 1.09 23.10
CA MET A 1 12.57 0.52 21.93
C MET A 1 13.56 -0.38 21.21
N THR A 2 13.15 -1.59 20.82
CA THR A 2 13.99 -2.49 20.02
C THR A 2 14.17 -1.86 18.65
N LYS A 3 15.42 -1.57 18.26
CA LYS A 3 15.71 -0.99 16.95
C LYS A 3 15.90 -2.14 15.97
N PHE A 4 14.99 -2.23 14.99
CA PHE A 4 15.15 -3.20 13.90
C PHE A 4 16.38 -2.84 13.07
N GLU A 5 17.16 -3.85 12.71
CA GLU A 5 18.29 -3.72 11.82
C GLU A 5 17.82 -3.42 10.39
N ARG A 6 18.62 -2.67 9.66
CA ARG A 6 18.45 -2.42 8.22
C ARG A 6 19.52 -3.20 7.49
N PHE A 7 19.09 -3.98 6.53
CA PHE A 7 19.93 -4.90 5.78
C PHE A 7 20.26 -4.34 4.40
N ASP A 8 21.47 -4.60 3.95
CA ASP A 8 21.95 -4.32 2.60
C ASP A 8 22.86 -5.47 2.11
N ASP A 9 23.60 -5.27 1.04
CA ASP A 9 24.47 -6.32 0.47
C ASP A 9 25.57 -6.80 1.43
N SER A 10 25.91 -6.01 2.45
CA SER A 10 27.03 -6.31 3.37
C SER A 10 26.63 -7.12 4.58
N ASN A 11 25.35 -7.09 4.97
CA ASN A 11 24.89 -7.70 6.23
C ASN A 11 23.59 -8.52 6.11
N ALA A 12 22.99 -8.58 4.92
CA ALA A 12 21.77 -9.35 4.71
C ALA A 12 22.02 -10.86 4.69
N PRO A 13 21.02 -11.69 5.09
CA PRO A 13 21.05 -13.13 4.79
C PRO A 13 21.31 -13.39 3.31
N ALA A 14 22.07 -14.44 2.99
CA ALA A 14 22.46 -14.75 1.62
C ALA A 14 21.26 -14.91 0.67
N GLU A 15 20.17 -15.48 1.17
CA GLU A 15 18.92 -15.68 0.43
C GLU A 15 18.21 -14.35 0.11
N SER A 16 18.49 -13.26 0.83
CA SER A 16 17.94 -11.93 0.56
C SER A 16 18.72 -11.16 -0.50
N LEU A 17 19.96 -11.53 -0.81
CA LEU A 17 20.79 -10.77 -1.77
C LEU A 17 20.15 -10.65 -3.16
N PRO A 18 19.60 -11.71 -3.78
CA PRO A 18 18.90 -11.59 -5.05
C PRO A 18 17.66 -10.71 -4.99
N LEU A 19 16.96 -10.69 -3.85
CA LEU A 19 15.76 -9.89 -3.63
C LEU A 19 16.12 -8.40 -3.45
N ILE A 20 17.23 -8.11 -2.78
CA ILE A 20 17.80 -6.77 -2.65
C ILE A 20 18.20 -6.22 -4.03
N GLU A 21 18.89 -7.02 -4.84
CA GLU A 21 19.26 -6.67 -6.21
C GLU A 21 18.02 -6.34 -7.07
N LYS A 22 16.98 -7.18 -7.00
CA LYS A 22 15.68 -6.95 -7.66
C LYS A 22 15.06 -5.64 -7.22
N SER A 23 15.11 -5.31 -5.91
CA SER A 23 14.62 -4.04 -5.37
C SER A 23 15.38 -2.84 -5.93
N LYS A 24 16.72 -2.91 -5.95
CA LYS A 24 17.57 -1.85 -6.49
C LYS A 24 17.32 -1.62 -7.97
N LYS A 25 17.15 -2.69 -8.74
CA LYS A 25 16.84 -2.61 -10.17
C LYS A 25 15.49 -1.93 -10.42
N ALA A 26 14.47 -2.27 -9.63
CA ALA A 26 13.12 -1.73 -9.79
C ALA A 26 13.00 -0.25 -9.37
N PHE A 27 13.69 0.15 -8.30
CA PHE A 27 13.52 1.48 -7.69
C PHE A 27 14.76 2.40 -7.83
N GLY A 28 15.81 1.95 -8.50
CA GLY A 28 17.10 2.67 -8.59
C GLY A 28 17.88 2.75 -7.27
N ARG A 29 17.35 2.16 -6.19
CA ARG A 29 17.89 2.12 -4.82
C ARG A 29 17.22 1.02 -4.02
N LEU A 30 17.78 0.68 -2.87
CA LEU A 30 17.09 -0.19 -1.91
C LEU A 30 16.14 0.67 -1.04
N PRO A 31 14.79 0.48 -1.14
CA PRO A 31 13.83 1.17 -0.27
C PRO A 31 14.02 0.78 1.20
N GLY A 32 13.77 1.71 2.12
CA GLY A 32 13.88 1.46 3.56
C GLY A 32 13.03 0.28 4.05
N LEU A 33 11.83 0.14 3.52
CA LEU A 33 10.96 -1.02 3.77
C LEU A 33 11.63 -2.34 3.39
N HIS A 34 12.19 -2.42 2.17
CA HIS A 34 12.84 -3.66 1.69
C HIS A 34 14.11 -3.96 2.47
N SER A 35 14.84 -2.91 2.88
CA SER A 35 16.00 -3.03 3.76
C SER A 35 15.66 -3.66 5.11
N VAL A 36 14.49 -3.35 5.68
CA VAL A 36 14.01 -4.02 6.91
C VAL A 36 13.54 -5.44 6.62
N MET A 37 12.72 -5.63 5.58
CA MET A 37 12.18 -6.94 5.22
C MET A 37 13.28 -7.95 4.83
N ALA A 38 14.42 -7.48 4.36
CA ALA A 38 15.53 -8.34 3.98
C ALA A 38 16.11 -9.17 5.14
N GLY A 39 15.81 -8.81 6.39
CA GLY A 39 16.09 -9.65 7.55
C GLY A 39 15.28 -10.97 7.60
N SER A 40 14.21 -11.05 6.80
CA SER A 40 13.42 -12.26 6.59
C SER A 40 13.22 -12.49 5.10
N PRO A 41 14.07 -13.31 4.45
CA PRO A 41 13.99 -13.58 3.02
C PRO A 41 12.56 -13.95 2.54
N PRO A 42 11.81 -14.84 3.24
CA PRO A 42 10.45 -15.17 2.82
C PRO A 42 9.45 -13.99 2.93
N LEU A 43 9.66 -13.05 3.87
CA LEU A 43 8.82 -11.86 3.96
C LEU A 43 9.06 -10.92 2.78
N LEU A 44 10.33 -10.68 2.43
CA LEU A 44 10.68 -9.81 1.30
C LEU A 44 10.22 -10.40 -0.03
N ASP A 45 10.42 -11.70 -0.25
CA ASP A 45 9.98 -12.39 -1.47
C ASP A 45 8.46 -12.39 -1.62
N GLY A 46 7.75 -12.77 -0.54
CA GLY A 46 6.29 -12.71 -0.50
C GLY A 46 5.75 -11.32 -0.78
N TYR A 47 6.33 -10.28 -0.15
CA TYR A 47 5.93 -8.90 -0.38
C TYR A 47 6.15 -8.46 -1.84
N GLN A 48 7.33 -8.72 -2.40
CA GLN A 48 7.64 -8.38 -3.80
C GLN A 48 6.73 -9.12 -4.78
N THR A 49 6.40 -10.37 -4.49
CA THR A 49 5.49 -11.18 -5.30
C THR A 49 4.08 -10.60 -5.27
N LEU A 50 3.51 -10.34 -4.08
CA LEU A 50 2.17 -9.76 -3.96
C LEU A 50 2.10 -8.35 -4.55
N HIS A 51 3.17 -7.55 -4.38
CA HIS A 51 3.23 -6.21 -4.99
C HIS A 51 3.16 -6.28 -6.51
N ARG A 52 3.94 -7.17 -7.15
CA ARG A 52 3.91 -7.36 -8.60
C ARG A 52 2.53 -7.84 -9.07
N LEU A 53 1.97 -8.86 -8.41
CA LEU A 53 0.65 -9.38 -8.76
C LEU A 53 -0.43 -8.29 -8.69
N PHE A 54 -0.43 -7.48 -7.63
CA PHE A 54 -1.39 -6.40 -7.49
C PHE A 54 -1.16 -5.29 -8.52
N ALA A 55 0.08 -4.89 -8.74
CA ALA A 55 0.44 -3.82 -9.66
C ALA A 55 0.19 -4.15 -11.14
N GLU A 56 0.40 -5.42 -11.53
CA GLU A 56 0.45 -5.81 -12.95
C GLU A 56 -0.71 -6.68 -13.39
N GLU A 57 -1.35 -7.46 -12.48
CA GLU A 57 -2.27 -8.53 -12.87
C GLU A 57 -3.72 -8.34 -12.35
N THR A 58 -3.97 -7.33 -11.49
CA THR A 58 -5.35 -7.01 -11.06
C THR A 58 -6.15 -6.31 -12.16
N ALA A 59 -7.47 -6.36 -12.03
CA ALA A 59 -8.39 -5.69 -12.96
C ALA A 59 -8.51 -4.17 -12.74
N PHE A 60 -7.71 -3.60 -11.84
CA PHE A 60 -7.72 -2.17 -11.51
C PHE A 60 -6.84 -1.36 -12.46
N ASP A 61 -7.31 -0.17 -12.83
CA ASP A 61 -6.48 0.85 -13.47
C ASP A 61 -5.57 1.60 -12.47
N ALA A 62 -4.86 2.63 -12.90
CA ALA A 62 -3.92 3.37 -12.08
C ALA A 62 -4.60 4.10 -10.91
N ASP A 63 -5.75 4.73 -11.17
CA ASP A 63 -6.51 5.45 -10.16
C ASP A 63 -7.09 4.47 -9.14
N GLU A 64 -7.71 3.38 -9.59
CA GLU A 64 -8.29 2.34 -8.75
C GLU A 64 -7.24 1.64 -7.86
N LYS A 65 -6.04 1.31 -8.41
CA LYS A 65 -4.92 0.78 -7.62
C LYS A 65 -4.50 1.76 -6.53
N THR A 66 -4.42 3.03 -6.87
CA THR A 66 -4.07 4.08 -5.90
C THR A 66 -5.12 4.19 -4.80
N VAL A 67 -6.41 4.14 -5.15
CA VAL A 67 -7.50 4.15 -4.18
C VAL A 67 -7.37 2.99 -3.20
N VAL A 68 -7.22 1.75 -3.68
CA VAL A 68 -7.07 0.59 -2.78
C VAL A 68 -5.84 0.72 -1.89
N TRP A 69 -4.66 0.99 -2.47
CA TRP A 69 -3.42 1.08 -1.69
C TRP A 69 -3.44 2.21 -0.64
N GLN A 70 -3.88 3.40 -1.04
CA GLN A 70 -3.84 4.55 -0.13
C GLN A 70 -4.94 4.47 0.93
N THR A 71 -6.12 3.95 0.60
CA THR A 71 -7.16 3.70 1.61
C THR A 71 -6.62 2.81 2.73
N ILE A 72 -5.93 1.72 2.38
CA ILE A 72 -5.36 0.80 3.38
C ILE A 72 -4.21 1.48 4.15
N ASN A 73 -3.34 2.23 3.46
CA ASN A 73 -2.23 2.93 4.10
C ASN A 73 -2.69 3.98 5.11
N VAL A 74 -3.72 4.76 4.74
CA VAL A 74 -4.30 5.81 5.59
C VAL A 74 -5.05 5.18 6.77
N TYR A 75 -5.86 4.14 6.52
CA TYR A 75 -6.56 3.40 7.58
C TYR A 75 -5.61 2.85 8.64
N HIS A 76 -4.48 2.29 8.22
CA HIS A 76 -3.43 1.80 9.13
C HIS A 76 -2.51 2.92 9.66
N GLU A 77 -2.73 4.18 9.29
CA GLU A 77 -1.90 5.32 9.71
C GLU A 77 -0.40 5.13 9.42
N CYS A 78 -0.07 4.51 8.27
CA CYS A 78 1.32 4.21 7.94
C CYS A 78 2.08 5.43 7.44
N HIS A 79 2.82 6.08 8.34
CA HIS A 79 3.62 7.28 8.08
C HIS A 79 4.68 7.11 6.97
N TYR A 80 5.12 5.88 6.67
CA TYR A 80 6.04 5.56 5.57
C TYR A 80 5.27 5.30 4.26
N CYS A 81 4.18 4.51 4.34
CA CYS A 81 3.52 4.03 3.15
C CYS A 81 2.69 5.11 2.45
N VAL A 82 2.06 6.02 3.20
CA VAL A 82 1.30 7.12 2.58
C VAL A 82 2.19 8.02 1.72
N PRO A 83 3.33 8.55 2.19
CA PRO A 83 4.25 9.30 1.34
C PRO A 83 4.79 8.50 0.15
N ALA A 84 5.15 7.23 0.36
CA ALA A 84 5.69 6.38 -0.69
C ALA A 84 4.68 6.18 -1.83
N HIS A 85 3.42 5.86 -1.50
CA HIS A 85 2.37 5.67 -2.49
C HIS A 85 1.86 6.98 -3.11
N THR A 86 1.98 8.12 -2.43
CA THR A 86 1.79 9.43 -3.07
C THR A 86 2.80 9.65 -4.19
N GLY A 87 4.06 9.28 -3.97
CA GLY A 87 5.08 9.33 -5.02
C GLY A 87 4.82 8.35 -6.16
N ILE A 88 4.36 7.13 -5.85
CA ILE A 88 3.99 6.11 -6.84
C ILE A 88 2.79 6.58 -7.68
N ALA A 89 1.74 7.12 -7.05
CA ALA A 89 0.58 7.66 -7.74
C ALA A 89 0.97 8.73 -8.77
N LYS A 90 1.85 9.67 -8.41
CA LYS A 90 2.40 10.67 -9.34
C LYS A 90 3.15 10.03 -10.52
N MET A 91 3.95 9.00 -10.28
CA MET A 91 4.64 8.27 -11.35
C MET A 91 3.68 7.51 -12.27
N MET A 92 2.53 7.08 -11.76
CA MET A 92 1.46 6.41 -12.51
C MET A 92 0.54 7.40 -13.25
N GLY A 93 0.72 8.71 -13.06
CA GLY A 93 -0.11 9.75 -13.70
C GLY A 93 -1.46 10.01 -13.02
N VAL A 94 -1.64 9.50 -11.79
CA VAL A 94 -2.84 9.76 -10.98
C VAL A 94 -2.89 11.23 -10.57
N SER A 95 -4.07 11.84 -10.63
CA SER A 95 -4.25 13.26 -10.30
C SER A 95 -3.96 13.57 -8.83
N ASP A 96 -3.49 14.81 -8.57
CA ASP A 96 -3.28 15.28 -7.20
C ASP A 96 -4.61 15.33 -6.44
N GLU A 97 -5.72 15.61 -7.12
CA GLU A 97 -7.05 15.63 -6.52
C GLU A 97 -7.43 14.30 -5.86
N ILE A 98 -7.19 13.16 -6.55
CA ILE A 98 -7.41 11.82 -5.98
C ILE A 98 -6.44 11.55 -4.84
N SER A 99 -5.15 11.85 -5.03
CA SER A 99 -4.12 11.61 -4.01
C SER A 99 -4.36 12.40 -2.74
N ASP A 100 -4.74 13.67 -2.85
CA ASP A 100 -4.98 14.56 -1.72
C ASP A 100 -6.29 14.19 -1.00
N ALA A 101 -7.36 13.86 -1.74
CA ALA A 101 -8.62 13.39 -1.17
C ALA A 101 -8.42 12.12 -0.32
N LEU A 102 -7.62 11.15 -0.79
CA LEU A 102 -7.29 9.94 -0.03
C LEU A 102 -6.49 10.25 1.24
N ARG A 103 -5.49 11.13 1.15
CA ARG A 103 -4.65 11.55 2.28
C ARG A 103 -5.43 12.33 3.32
N ASP A 104 -6.38 13.13 2.85
CA ASP A 104 -7.22 13.99 3.67
C ASP A 104 -8.54 13.33 4.11
N GLU A 105 -8.75 12.08 3.73
CA GLU A 105 -9.98 11.34 4.05
C GLU A 105 -11.26 12.12 3.67
N THR A 106 -11.21 12.81 2.52
CA THR A 106 -12.35 13.52 1.93
C THR A 106 -12.94 12.71 0.77
N PRO A 107 -14.21 12.96 0.37
CA PRO A 107 -14.80 12.25 -0.78
C PRO A 107 -13.95 12.38 -2.04
N LEU A 108 -13.90 11.30 -2.82
CA LEU A 108 -13.19 11.26 -4.09
C LEU A 108 -14.00 11.97 -5.19
N PRO A 109 -13.34 12.48 -6.26
CA PRO A 109 -14.01 13.23 -7.33
C PRO A 109 -14.93 12.38 -8.21
N SER A 110 -14.88 11.05 -8.09
CA SER A 110 -15.69 10.10 -8.85
C SER A 110 -16.48 9.20 -7.91
N ASP A 111 -17.81 9.10 -8.11
CA ASP A 111 -18.68 8.21 -7.34
C ASP A 111 -18.21 6.75 -7.42
N LYS A 112 -17.69 6.34 -8.58
CA LYS A 112 -17.13 5.00 -8.78
C LYS A 112 -15.90 4.77 -7.89
N LEU A 113 -14.94 5.70 -7.88
CA LEU A 113 -13.75 5.59 -7.03
C LEU A 113 -14.09 5.70 -5.54
N GLU A 114 -15.08 6.54 -5.19
CA GLU A 114 -15.57 6.64 -3.82
C GLU A 114 -16.20 5.31 -3.36
N ALA A 115 -16.99 4.64 -4.19
CA ALA A 115 -17.54 3.32 -3.87
C ALA A 115 -16.42 2.28 -3.64
N LEU A 116 -15.33 2.32 -4.43
CA LEU A 116 -14.16 1.46 -4.22
C LEU A 116 -13.47 1.75 -2.88
N ARG A 117 -13.30 3.03 -2.54
CA ARG A 117 -12.74 3.46 -1.26
C ARG A 117 -13.59 2.96 -0.10
N LEU A 118 -14.89 3.20 -0.14
CA LEU A 118 -15.83 2.81 0.92
C LEU A 118 -15.89 1.30 1.10
N PHE A 119 -15.90 0.53 0.00
CA PHE A 119 -15.88 -0.93 0.09
C PHE A 119 -14.55 -1.44 0.65
N THR A 120 -13.42 -0.85 0.26
CA THR A 120 -12.10 -1.18 0.83
C THR A 120 -12.06 -0.90 2.34
N LEU A 121 -12.65 0.21 2.80
CA LEU A 121 -12.81 0.52 4.23
C LEU A 121 -13.70 -0.51 4.93
N ALA A 122 -14.85 -0.85 4.34
CA ALA A 122 -15.75 -1.86 4.89
C ALA A 122 -15.02 -3.22 5.07
N MET A 123 -14.19 -3.63 4.09
CA MET A 123 -13.37 -4.85 4.21
C MET A 123 -12.40 -4.79 5.39
N LEU A 124 -11.77 -3.63 5.63
CA LEU A 124 -10.83 -3.41 6.76
C LEU A 124 -11.57 -3.44 8.10
N GLU A 125 -12.62 -2.65 8.24
CA GLU A 125 -13.37 -2.45 9.49
C GLU A 125 -14.05 -3.74 9.96
N THR A 126 -14.57 -4.52 9.03
CA THR A 126 -15.29 -5.77 9.31
C THR A 126 -14.43 -7.02 9.27
N ARG A 127 -13.11 -6.87 8.99
CA ARG A 127 -12.18 -7.99 8.84
C ARG A 127 -12.59 -8.96 7.73
N GLY A 128 -13.05 -8.40 6.59
CA GLY A 128 -13.46 -9.17 5.42
C GLY A 128 -14.90 -9.68 5.45
N ASN A 129 -15.77 -9.10 6.31
CA ASN A 129 -17.17 -9.45 6.39
C ASN A 129 -18.08 -8.21 6.22
N PRO A 130 -18.00 -7.49 5.07
CA PRO A 130 -18.84 -6.32 4.80
C PRO A 130 -20.33 -6.71 4.72
N SER A 131 -21.21 -5.71 4.92
CA SER A 131 -22.66 -5.91 4.85
C SER A 131 -23.13 -6.11 3.41
N GLU A 132 -24.33 -6.68 3.24
CA GLU A 132 -24.98 -6.79 1.94
C GLU A 132 -25.12 -5.43 1.25
N ASP A 133 -25.50 -4.37 1.98
CA ASP A 133 -25.60 -3.01 1.43
C ASP A 133 -24.28 -2.52 0.86
N ALA A 134 -23.13 -2.87 1.50
CA ALA A 134 -21.82 -2.51 1.01
C ALA A 134 -21.49 -3.23 -0.31
N PHE A 135 -21.87 -4.50 -0.44
CA PHE A 135 -21.75 -5.24 -1.70
C PHE A 135 -22.65 -4.65 -2.79
N GLU A 136 -23.92 -4.37 -2.48
CA GLU A 136 -24.85 -3.78 -3.43
C GLU A 136 -24.35 -2.43 -3.98
N ALA A 137 -23.87 -1.54 -3.10
CA ALA A 137 -23.31 -0.26 -3.50
C ALA A 137 -22.06 -0.42 -4.38
N PHE A 138 -21.18 -1.36 -4.04
CA PHE A 138 -19.97 -1.65 -4.81
C PHE A 138 -20.29 -2.20 -6.21
N TYR A 139 -21.24 -3.13 -6.31
CA TYR A 139 -21.67 -3.69 -7.58
C TYR A 139 -22.44 -2.67 -8.43
N ALA A 140 -23.28 -1.84 -7.81
CA ALA A 140 -23.97 -0.76 -8.51
C ALA A 140 -23.01 0.28 -9.12
N ALA A 141 -21.83 0.46 -8.53
CA ALA A 141 -20.78 1.31 -9.08
C ALA A 141 -19.99 0.67 -10.27
N GLY A 142 -20.35 -0.56 -10.66
CA GLY A 142 -19.80 -1.26 -11.82
C GLY A 142 -18.60 -2.16 -11.52
N TYR A 143 -18.32 -2.44 -10.26
CA TYR A 143 -17.35 -3.45 -9.85
C TYR A 143 -17.97 -4.84 -9.78
N GLY A 144 -17.17 -5.88 -9.64
CA GLY A 144 -17.64 -7.26 -9.56
C GLY A 144 -16.81 -8.10 -8.59
N GLU A 145 -17.11 -9.40 -8.55
CA GLU A 145 -16.43 -10.36 -7.66
C GLU A 145 -14.90 -10.38 -7.86
N ARG A 146 -14.43 -10.18 -9.09
CA ARG A 146 -13.00 -10.10 -9.39
C ARG A 146 -12.33 -8.99 -8.58
N GLN A 147 -12.90 -7.81 -8.56
CA GLN A 147 -12.36 -6.66 -7.83
C GLN A 147 -12.43 -6.88 -6.31
N VAL A 148 -13.44 -7.57 -5.78
CA VAL A 148 -13.47 -7.97 -4.35
C VAL A 148 -12.25 -8.83 -4.02
N LEU A 149 -11.93 -9.83 -4.85
CA LEU A 149 -10.77 -10.70 -4.67
C LEU A 149 -9.44 -9.94 -4.85
N ASP A 150 -9.38 -9.03 -5.80
CA ASP A 150 -8.21 -8.16 -6.02
C ASP A 150 -7.97 -7.22 -4.81
N ILE A 151 -9.03 -6.73 -4.14
CA ILE A 151 -8.90 -5.97 -2.87
C ILE A 151 -8.27 -6.84 -1.78
N ILE A 152 -8.65 -8.11 -1.66
CA ILE A 152 -8.04 -9.04 -0.68
C ILE A 152 -6.54 -9.20 -0.92
N LEU A 153 -6.10 -9.30 -2.18
CA LEU A 153 -4.68 -9.33 -2.56
C LEU A 153 -3.98 -8.04 -2.12
N GLY A 154 -4.61 -6.88 -2.36
CA GLY A 154 -4.11 -5.58 -1.92
C GLY A 154 -3.98 -5.47 -0.39
N LEU A 155 -4.98 -5.94 0.35
CA LEU A 155 -4.99 -6.01 1.82
C LEU A 155 -3.82 -6.84 2.34
N ALA A 156 -3.64 -8.06 1.81
CA ALA A 156 -2.54 -8.95 2.21
C ALA A 156 -1.17 -8.27 2.00
N GLN A 157 -0.95 -7.71 0.83
CA GLN A 157 0.28 -6.99 0.49
C GLN A 157 0.50 -5.77 1.40
N LYS A 158 -0.55 -4.99 1.69
CA LYS A 158 -0.42 -3.77 2.51
C LYS A 158 -0.24 -4.07 4.00
N VAL A 159 -0.87 -5.11 4.53
CA VAL A 159 -0.61 -5.55 5.91
C VAL A 159 0.88 -5.86 6.10
N MET A 160 1.51 -6.60 5.18
CA MET A 160 2.95 -6.88 5.25
C MET A 160 3.78 -5.58 5.33
N SER A 161 3.53 -4.61 4.46
CA SER A 161 4.31 -3.37 4.42
C SER A 161 4.00 -2.42 5.57
N ASN A 162 2.71 -2.20 5.87
CA ASN A 162 2.32 -1.27 6.93
C ASN A 162 2.82 -1.76 8.29
N TYR A 163 2.63 -3.04 8.60
CA TYR A 163 3.03 -3.59 9.89
C TYR A 163 4.56 -3.64 10.04
N THR A 164 5.28 -4.02 8.98
CA THR A 164 6.75 -3.93 9.00
C THR A 164 7.22 -2.51 9.33
N ASN A 165 6.66 -1.49 8.65
CA ASN A 165 7.05 -0.10 8.90
C ASN A 165 6.65 0.39 10.30
N HIS A 166 5.54 -0.08 10.86
CA HIS A 166 5.12 0.26 12.21
C HIS A 166 6.07 -0.31 13.26
N VAL A 167 6.34 -1.62 13.21
CA VAL A 167 7.19 -2.27 14.23
C VAL A 167 8.65 -1.85 14.12
N ALA A 168 9.13 -1.56 12.91
CA ALA A 168 10.51 -1.14 12.66
C ALA A 168 10.71 0.39 12.78
N HIS A 169 9.65 1.18 12.87
CA HIS A 169 9.70 2.64 12.81
C HIS A 169 10.52 3.14 11.61
N THR A 170 10.29 2.53 10.43
CA THR A 170 11.04 2.80 9.22
C THR A 170 10.95 4.29 8.85
N PRO A 171 12.07 5.04 8.79
CA PRO A 171 12.02 6.44 8.39
C PRO A 171 11.64 6.57 6.92
N VAL A 172 10.86 7.61 6.60
CA VAL A 172 10.47 7.91 5.21
C VAL A 172 11.72 8.12 4.37
N ASP A 173 11.79 7.45 3.22
CA ASP A 173 12.89 7.58 2.27
C ASP A 173 13.04 9.02 1.76
N ALA A 174 14.28 9.49 1.62
CA ALA A 174 14.58 10.89 1.27
C ALA A 174 13.78 11.44 0.06
N PRO A 175 13.62 10.72 -1.07
CA PRO A 175 12.83 11.24 -2.20
C PRO A 175 11.34 11.40 -1.91
N MET A 176 10.83 10.72 -0.87
CA MET A 176 9.41 10.74 -0.48
C MET A 176 9.12 11.69 0.67
N GLN A 177 10.14 12.27 1.32
CA GLN A 177 9.97 13.21 2.43
C GLN A 177 9.12 14.44 2.07
N LYS A 178 9.19 14.89 0.82
CA LYS A 178 8.34 15.99 0.33
C LYS A 178 6.84 15.69 0.37
N PHE A 179 6.46 14.42 0.49
CA PHE A 179 5.10 13.95 0.66
C PHE A 179 4.80 13.53 2.10
N ALA A 180 5.60 13.94 3.06
CA ALA A 180 5.39 13.61 4.47
C ALA A 180 3.92 13.81 4.86
N TRP A 181 3.43 12.91 5.73
CA TRP A 181 2.03 12.88 6.10
C TRP A 181 1.89 12.52 7.58
N THR A 182 0.90 13.13 8.21
CA THR A 182 0.52 12.84 9.59
C THR A 182 -0.97 12.48 9.62
N PRO A 183 -1.35 11.40 10.31
CA PRO A 183 -2.76 11.04 10.46
C PRO A 183 -3.57 12.19 11.04
N LYS A 184 -4.82 12.35 10.60
CA LYS A 184 -5.76 13.25 11.28
C LYS A 184 -6.00 12.70 12.68
N ALA A 185 -6.04 13.59 13.67
CA ALA A 185 -6.42 13.20 15.03
C ALA A 185 -7.82 12.57 14.98
N ARG A 186 -7.93 11.30 15.31
CA ARG A 186 -9.24 10.65 15.47
C ARG A 186 -9.93 11.30 16.67
N ARG A 187 -11.12 11.86 16.44
CA ARG A 187 -11.96 12.44 17.47
C ARG A 187 -12.68 11.35 18.24
#